data_44dd1c61ccacc0bc04949c7144bf4118
#
_entry.id   44dd1c61ccacc0bc04949c7144bf4118
#
_cell.length_a   1.000
_cell.length_b   1.000
_cell.length_c   1.000
_cell.angle_alpha   90.00
_cell.angle_beta   90.00
_cell.angle_gamma   90.00
#
_symmetry.space_group_name_H-M   'P 1'
#
loop_
_entity.id
_entity.type
_entity.pdbx_description
1 polymer ?
#
loop_
_entity_poly.entity_id
_entity_poly.type
_entity_poly.pdbx_seq_one_letter_code
_entity_poly.pdbx_strand_id
1 'polypeptide(L)'
;MPPLRLALPLLLLPVLRAAAPPEPRFRAQDIDSTVQIGYGVAIADVDGDGRPDILLADKRTVQWYRNPSWEKHVIAEDLTPQDNVCLAAQDLDGDGRCELAVGAGWNPSETTDPARSGAVFYLIAPADRTQRWHPVRLEHEPTVHRMHWVVATRGGWELVVKPLHGRGNKNNEGAGSRVYAYALPPDPRGPWTRTLVSDFTHASHNFQPINWDGDPEHELLAGAKEGLFWFGRSSGAWRHRQLSDQWTGEVRDGRLPGGKRFLATIEPMHGGVSAAYTDPGTRRGLWPRTLLDDTLKDGHAVVVADFLGVGSDQVAVGWRALNPRGAPGVRLFTPLDAQGGAWRRTDLSGPEVAVEDMRAADLDGDGDPDLVLAGRQTKNLRILWNERGR
;
A
#
# COMPACT_ATOMS: atom_id res chain seq x y z
N MET A 1 38.67 -65.95 -15.05
CA MET A 1 38.87 -64.68 -14.37
C MET A 1 37.46 -64.01 -14.26
N PRO A 2 36.88 -63.83 -13.08
CA PRO A 2 35.61 -63.10 -12.91
C PRO A 2 35.86 -61.61 -13.00
N PRO A 3 34.84 -60.80 -13.51
CA PRO A 3 35.03 -59.35 -13.63
C PRO A 3 34.90 -58.66 -12.28
N LEU A 4 35.85 -57.78 -12.03
CA LEU A 4 35.92 -56.88 -10.85
C LEU A 4 34.77 -55.86 -10.94
N ARG A 5 33.79 -55.94 -10.04
CA ARG A 5 32.74 -54.92 -9.88
C ARG A 5 33.32 -53.80 -9.03
N LEU A 6 33.62 -52.65 -9.65
CA LEU A 6 33.89 -51.42 -8.92
C LEU A 6 32.56 -50.91 -8.31
N ALA A 7 32.46 -50.90 -6.99
CA ALA A 7 31.42 -50.18 -6.28
C ALA A 7 31.83 -48.69 -6.16
N LEU A 8 31.09 -47.80 -6.80
CA LEU A 8 31.21 -46.35 -6.63
C LEU A 8 30.61 -45.97 -5.27
N PRO A 9 31.33 -45.26 -4.38
CA PRO A 9 30.73 -44.79 -3.14
C PRO A 9 29.76 -43.67 -3.44
N LEU A 10 28.50 -43.84 -3.02
CA LEU A 10 27.46 -42.80 -3.06
C LEU A 10 27.85 -41.74 -2.00
N LEU A 11 28.40 -40.60 -2.44
CA LEU A 11 28.62 -39.44 -1.59
C LEU A 11 27.28 -38.83 -1.25
N LEU A 12 26.75 -39.10 -0.07
CA LEU A 12 25.66 -38.36 0.53
C LEU A 12 26.17 -36.94 0.88
N LEU A 13 25.91 -35.97 0.03
CA LEU A 13 26.07 -34.54 0.38
C LEU A 13 25.10 -34.23 1.50
N PRO A 14 25.55 -33.60 2.61
CA PRO A 14 24.65 -33.15 3.64
C PRO A 14 23.72 -32.08 3.04
N VAL A 15 22.41 -32.32 3.08
CA VAL A 15 21.41 -31.27 2.79
C VAL A 15 21.55 -30.26 3.94
N LEU A 16 22.23 -29.15 3.70
CA LEU A 16 22.21 -28.01 4.61
C LEU A 16 20.74 -27.56 4.71
N ARG A 17 20.12 -27.91 5.81
CA ARG A 17 18.80 -27.40 6.17
C ARG A 17 18.98 -25.92 6.50
N ALA A 18 18.41 -25.02 5.69
CA ALA A 18 18.41 -23.59 5.99
C ALA A 18 17.89 -23.40 7.43
N ALA A 19 18.57 -22.57 8.22
CA ALA A 19 18.09 -22.21 9.55
C ALA A 19 16.70 -21.61 9.44
N ALA A 20 15.82 -21.90 10.41
CA ALA A 20 14.50 -21.28 10.44
C ALA A 20 14.65 -19.74 10.57
N PRO A 21 13.83 -18.96 9.88
CA PRO A 21 13.84 -17.51 10.02
C PRO A 21 13.66 -17.10 11.50
N PRO A 22 14.30 -16.01 11.97
CA PRO A 22 14.16 -15.54 13.34
C PRO A 22 12.70 -15.19 13.68
N GLU A 23 12.40 -15.13 14.97
CA GLU A 23 11.11 -14.64 15.44
C GLU A 23 11.09 -13.11 15.37
N PRO A 24 9.99 -12.50 14.86
CA PRO A 24 9.84 -11.06 14.84
C PRO A 24 9.71 -10.50 16.28
N ARG A 25 10.33 -9.35 16.53
CA ARG A 25 10.23 -8.62 17.79
C ARG A 25 9.81 -7.19 17.50
N PHE A 26 8.67 -6.79 18.06
CA PHE A 26 8.14 -5.44 17.88
C PHE A 26 7.72 -4.85 19.23
N ARG A 27 8.03 -3.57 19.43
CA ARG A 27 7.60 -2.77 20.58
C ARG A 27 6.56 -1.75 20.13
N ALA A 28 5.40 -1.74 20.73
CA ALA A 28 4.31 -0.83 20.39
C ALA A 28 4.45 0.52 21.08
N GLN A 29 4.11 1.61 20.34
CA GLN A 29 3.99 2.96 20.86
C GLN A 29 2.81 3.67 20.20
N ASP A 30 1.83 4.13 20.97
CA ASP A 30 0.82 5.06 20.47
C ASP A 30 1.39 6.48 20.47
N ILE A 31 1.35 7.15 19.31
CA ILE A 31 1.83 8.52 19.15
C ILE A 31 0.68 9.54 19.11
N ASP A 32 -0.53 9.11 18.78
CA ASP A 32 -1.76 9.90 18.87
C ASP A 32 -2.94 8.99 19.23
N SER A 33 -3.74 9.39 20.22
CA SER A 33 -4.98 8.73 20.64
C SER A 33 -6.24 9.57 20.36
N THR A 34 -6.11 10.62 19.53
CA THR A 34 -7.19 11.55 19.17
C THR A 34 -7.62 11.44 17.72
N VAL A 35 -7.09 10.47 16.98
CA VAL A 35 -7.47 10.14 15.60
C VAL A 35 -8.96 9.82 15.54
N GLN A 36 -9.65 10.30 14.52
CA GLN A 36 -11.09 10.05 14.37
C GLN A 36 -11.37 8.80 13.53
N ILE A 37 -10.68 8.63 12.42
CA ILE A 37 -10.81 7.47 11.51
C ILE A 37 -9.46 6.96 11.02
N GLY A 38 -8.52 7.87 10.65
CA GLY A 38 -7.21 7.47 10.16
C GLY A 38 -7.27 6.80 8.77
N TYR A 39 -7.93 7.41 7.82
CA TYR A 39 -8.21 6.83 6.50
C TYR A 39 -6.98 6.48 5.65
N GLY A 40 -5.92 7.27 5.75
CA GLY A 40 -4.71 7.05 4.95
C GLY A 40 -3.46 7.54 5.63
N VAL A 41 -2.40 6.74 5.56
CA VAL A 41 -1.06 7.04 6.09
C VAL A 41 -0.08 7.16 4.93
N ALA A 42 0.83 8.15 4.99
CA ALA A 42 2.04 8.20 4.20
C ALA A 42 3.25 8.47 5.09
N ILE A 43 4.44 8.15 4.58
CA ILE A 43 5.71 8.40 5.25
C ILE A 43 6.60 9.13 4.25
N ALA A 44 7.07 10.31 4.65
CA ALA A 44 7.96 11.16 3.86
C ALA A 44 8.61 12.21 4.77
N ASP A 45 9.75 12.75 4.37
CA ASP A 45 10.35 13.91 5.03
C ASP A 45 9.53 15.16 4.67
N VAL A 46 8.91 15.79 5.66
CA VAL A 46 8.05 16.97 5.46
C VAL A 46 8.85 18.27 5.64
N ASP A 47 9.76 18.33 6.59
CA ASP A 47 10.45 19.57 6.93
C ASP A 47 11.90 19.66 6.43
N GLY A 48 12.41 18.58 5.80
CA GLY A 48 13.74 18.56 5.18
C GLY A 48 14.87 18.29 6.17
N ASP A 49 14.57 17.61 7.29
CA ASP A 49 15.59 17.27 8.29
C ASP A 49 16.28 15.92 8.01
N GLY A 50 15.87 15.23 6.95
CA GLY A 50 16.41 13.94 6.51
C GLY A 50 15.80 12.75 7.23
N ARG A 51 14.77 12.93 8.05
CA ARG A 51 14.05 11.88 8.76
C ARG A 51 12.66 11.66 8.19
N PRO A 52 12.18 10.42 8.12
CA PRO A 52 10.83 10.15 7.66
C PRO A 52 9.79 10.55 8.72
N ASP A 53 8.92 11.49 8.37
CA ASP A 53 7.75 11.88 9.17
C ASP A 53 6.54 11.01 8.80
N ILE A 54 5.51 11.04 9.66
CA ILE A 54 4.25 10.35 9.40
C ILE A 54 3.19 11.38 9.01
N LEU A 55 2.54 11.18 7.86
CA LEU A 55 1.40 11.98 7.40
C LEU A 55 0.12 11.17 7.52
N LEU A 56 -0.96 11.80 7.95
CA LEU A 56 -2.27 11.16 8.16
C LEU A 56 -3.39 11.98 7.52
N ALA A 57 -4.18 11.33 6.65
CA ALA A 57 -5.49 11.81 6.26
C ALA A 57 -6.51 11.27 7.28
N ASP A 58 -6.91 12.12 8.22
CA ASP A 58 -7.95 11.80 9.17
C ASP A 58 -9.31 12.33 8.67
N LYS A 59 -10.36 12.14 9.41
CA LYS A 59 -11.74 12.46 9.02
C LYS A 59 -11.88 13.86 8.43
N ARG A 60 -11.45 14.89 9.18
CA ARG A 60 -11.59 16.30 8.81
C ARG A 60 -10.28 17.02 8.60
N THR A 61 -9.19 16.47 9.12
CA THR A 61 -7.85 17.06 9.09
C THR A 61 -6.91 16.23 8.24
N VAL A 62 -5.96 16.91 7.61
CA VAL A 62 -4.73 16.33 7.07
C VAL A 62 -3.61 16.84 7.95
N GLN A 63 -2.81 15.95 8.52
CA GLN A 63 -1.81 16.30 9.53
C GLN A 63 -0.55 15.49 9.35
N TRP A 64 0.53 15.95 9.94
CA TRP A 64 1.79 15.23 10.00
C TRP A 64 2.36 15.25 11.42
N TYR A 65 3.23 14.29 11.70
CA TYR A 65 3.87 14.09 12.99
C TYR A 65 5.38 14.09 12.77
N ARG A 66 6.05 15.10 13.38
CA ARG A 66 7.48 15.32 13.22
C ARG A 66 8.29 14.23 13.91
N ASN A 67 9.14 13.54 13.20
CA ASN A 67 10.13 12.62 13.78
C ASN A 67 11.30 13.40 14.41
N PRO A 68 11.80 13.06 15.61
CA PRO A 68 11.41 11.96 16.49
C PRO A 68 10.43 12.34 17.60
N SER A 69 10.00 13.60 17.65
CA SER A 69 9.17 14.12 18.73
C SER A 69 7.72 13.66 18.66
N TRP A 70 7.25 13.31 17.45
CA TRP A 70 5.87 13.02 17.08
C TRP A 70 4.92 14.19 17.40
N GLU A 71 5.47 15.42 17.41
CA GLU A 71 4.67 16.62 17.50
C GLU A 71 3.74 16.73 16.29
N LYS A 72 2.44 16.93 16.55
CA LYS A 72 1.40 16.99 15.54
C LYS A 72 1.23 18.39 14.97
N HIS A 73 1.30 18.53 13.66
CA HIS A 73 1.01 19.74 12.90
C HIS A 73 -0.12 19.50 11.91
N VAL A 74 -1.08 20.43 11.82
CA VAL A 74 -2.21 20.31 10.92
C VAL A 74 -1.92 21.03 9.61
N ILE A 75 -1.87 20.29 8.52
CA ILE A 75 -1.63 20.79 7.15
C ILE A 75 -2.87 21.46 6.59
N ALA A 76 -4.01 20.79 6.64
CA ALA A 76 -5.30 21.28 6.13
C ALA A 76 -6.44 20.76 6.99
N GLU A 77 -7.57 21.48 6.95
CA GLU A 77 -8.77 21.14 7.69
C GLU A 77 -9.99 21.52 6.85
N ASP A 78 -11.06 20.71 6.94
CA ASP A 78 -12.33 20.95 6.29
C ASP A 78 -12.25 21.23 4.77
N LEU A 79 -11.40 20.48 4.06
CA LEU A 79 -11.25 20.60 2.60
C LEU A 79 -12.58 20.42 1.86
N THR A 80 -13.46 19.58 2.40
CA THR A 80 -14.82 19.34 1.89
C THR A 80 -15.81 19.13 3.06
N PRO A 81 -17.15 19.23 2.81
CA PRO A 81 -18.14 18.84 3.82
C PRO A 81 -18.06 17.37 4.26
N GLN A 82 -17.56 16.47 3.40
CA GLN A 82 -17.35 15.04 3.69
C GLN A 82 -15.92 14.79 4.15
N ASP A 83 -15.65 13.53 4.51
CA ASP A 83 -14.36 13.10 5.05
C ASP A 83 -13.24 13.16 3.99
N ASN A 84 -11.99 13.32 4.45
CA ASN A 84 -10.82 12.94 3.66
C ASN A 84 -10.76 11.41 3.54
N VAL A 85 -10.01 10.87 2.56
CA VAL A 85 -9.98 9.43 2.34
C VAL A 85 -8.60 8.86 2.01
N CYS A 86 -7.71 9.66 1.43
CA CYS A 86 -6.36 9.22 1.07
C CYS A 86 -5.41 10.40 0.91
N LEU A 87 -4.13 10.10 0.86
CA LEU A 87 -3.08 11.08 0.55
C LEU A 87 -1.93 10.41 -0.19
N ALA A 88 -1.14 11.23 -0.91
CA ALA A 88 0.10 10.82 -1.56
C ALA A 88 1.17 11.88 -1.30
N ALA A 89 2.26 11.48 -0.63
CA ALA A 89 3.39 12.32 -0.32
C ALA A 89 4.64 11.79 -1.02
N GLN A 90 5.42 12.68 -1.64
CA GLN A 90 6.65 12.33 -2.36
C GLN A 90 7.46 13.61 -2.59
N ASP A 91 8.77 13.54 -2.46
CA ASP A 91 9.68 14.58 -2.95
C ASP A 91 9.64 14.55 -4.49
N LEU A 92 9.02 15.57 -5.08
CA LEU A 92 8.79 15.63 -6.53
C LEU A 92 9.81 16.48 -7.28
N ASP A 93 10.49 17.39 -6.59
CA ASP A 93 11.46 18.32 -7.18
C ASP A 93 12.91 18.09 -6.73
N GLY A 94 13.12 17.17 -5.77
CA GLY A 94 14.44 16.77 -5.29
C GLY A 94 15.03 17.73 -4.25
N ASP A 95 14.20 18.54 -3.58
CA ASP A 95 14.64 19.46 -2.53
C ASP A 95 14.80 18.80 -1.15
N GLY A 96 14.48 17.51 -1.04
CA GLY A 96 14.51 16.71 0.18
C GLY A 96 13.23 16.83 1.03
N ARG A 97 12.20 17.52 0.55
CA ARG A 97 10.92 17.69 1.23
C ARG A 97 9.79 17.15 0.37
N CYS A 98 8.76 16.60 1.00
CA CYS A 98 7.67 16.05 0.22
C CYS A 98 6.66 17.11 -0.24
N GLU A 99 6.09 16.87 -1.42
CA GLU A 99 4.85 17.44 -1.90
C GLU A 99 3.69 16.52 -1.57
N LEU A 100 2.49 17.12 -1.43
CA LEU A 100 1.33 16.41 -0.93
C LEU A 100 0.10 16.59 -1.82
N ALA A 101 -0.52 15.48 -2.19
CA ALA A 101 -1.86 15.43 -2.76
C ALA A 101 -2.82 14.72 -1.78
N VAL A 102 -4.10 15.14 -1.78
CA VAL A 102 -5.13 14.63 -0.87
C VAL A 102 -6.41 14.32 -1.62
N GLY A 103 -6.97 13.14 -1.35
CA GLY A 103 -8.31 12.75 -1.71
C GLY A 103 -9.28 13.04 -0.57
N ALA A 104 -10.41 13.69 -0.88
CA ALA A 104 -11.43 14.08 0.09
C ALA A 104 -12.84 13.91 -0.52
N GLY A 105 -13.86 14.40 0.17
CA GLY A 105 -15.23 14.30 -0.31
C GLY A 105 -15.75 12.86 -0.30
N TRP A 106 -15.34 12.04 0.69
CA TRP A 106 -15.66 10.62 0.74
C TRP A 106 -17.16 10.37 0.90
N ASN A 107 -17.80 9.98 -0.18
CA ASN A 107 -19.22 9.61 -0.22
C ASN A 107 -19.40 8.44 -1.22
N PRO A 108 -19.08 7.19 -0.84
CA PRO A 108 -19.07 6.05 -1.76
C PRO A 108 -20.44 5.69 -2.31
N SER A 109 -21.54 6.16 -1.70
CA SER A 109 -22.91 5.91 -2.16
C SER A 109 -23.32 6.84 -3.31
N GLU A 110 -22.66 7.99 -3.47
CA GLU A 110 -22.93 8.95 -4.54
C GLU A 110 -21.92 8.73 -5.67
N THR A 111 -22.36 8.04 -6.71
CA THR A 111 -21.51 7.69 -7.84
C THR A 111 -21.73 8.53 -9.09
N THR A 112 -22.70 9.46 -9.07
CA THR A 112 -23.12 10.23 -10.24
C THR A 112 -22.66 11.67 -10.23
N ASP A 113 -22.77 12.35 -9.10
CA ASP A 113 -22.53 13.79 -8.96
C ASP A 113 -21.16 14.07 -8.32
N PRO A 114 -20.16 14.54 -9.10
CA PRO A 114 -18.84 14.87 -8.56
C PRO A 114 -18.85 16.09 -7.61
N ALA A 115 -19.91 16.90 -7.60
CA ALA A 115 -20.03 17.99 -6.63
C ALA A 115 -20.36 17.46 -5.22
N ARG A 116 -20.89 16.24 -5.12
CA ARG A 116 -21.33 15.60 -3.87
C ARG A 116 -20.49 14.41 -3.44
N SER A 117 -19.54 13.97 -4.28
CA SER A 117 -18.71 12.82 -4.01
C SER A 117 -17.34 12.95 -4.68
N GLY A 118 -16.30 12.69 -3.90
CA GLY A 118 -14.92 12.81 -4.33
C GLY A 118 -14.42 14.26 -4.38
N ALA A 119 -13.13 14.40 -4.18
CA ALA A 119 -12.36 15.63 -4.42
C ALA A 119 -10.89 15.24 -4.49
N VAL A 120 -10.11 15.99 -5.27
CA VAL A 120 -8.66 15.87 -5.34
C VAL A 120 -8.06 17.24 -5.12
N PHE A 121 -7.08 17.34 -4.24
CA PHE A 121 -6.34 18.56 -3.96
C PHE A 121 -4.84 18.28 -4.06
N TYR A 122 -4.10 19.23 -4.63
CA TYR A 122 -2.68 19.41 -4.41
C TYR A 122 -2.50 20.47 -3.34
N LEU A 123 -1.68 20.21 -2.33
CA LEU A 123 -1.47 21.15 -1.23
C LEU A 123 -0.12 21.85 -1.40
N ILE A 124 -0.14 23.17 -1.66
CA ILE A 124 1.07 23.97 -1.78
C ILE A 124 1.59 24.29 -0.38
N ALA A 125 2.78 23.80 -0.09
CA ALA A 125 3.42 23.98 1.19
C ALA A 125 3.94 25.42 1.36
N PRO A 126 3.79 26.01 2.56
CA PRO A 126 4.49 27.25 2.94
C PRO A 126 5.97 26.97 3.25
N ALA A 127 6.76 28.04 3.35
CA ALA A 127 8.16 27.94 3.76
C ALA A 127 8.32 27.32 5.18
N ASP A 128 7.46 27.69 6.12
CA ASP A 128 7.31 27.04 7.42
C ASP A 128 6.27 25.93 7.29
N ARG A 129 6.71 24.68 7.17
CA ARG A 129 5.87 23.48 6.98
C ARG A 129 4.92 23.19 8.13
N THR A 130 5.09 23.82 9.29
CA THR A 130 4.18 23.69 10.45
C THR A 130 2.89 24.50 10.28
N GLN A 131 2.86 25.44 9.32
CA GLN A 131 1.70 26.24 9.00
C GLN A 131 0.74 25.50 8.07
N ARG A 132 -0.49 26.05 7.90
CA ARG A 132 -1.48 25.50 6.95
C ARG A 132 -1.01 25.63 5.51
N TRP A 133 -1.20 24.56 4.72
CA TRP A 133 -0.85 24.53 3.30
C TRP A 133 -2.03 25.00 2.46
N HIS A 134 -1.73 25.60 1.31
CA HIS A 134 -2.77 26.17 0.42
C HIS A 134 -3.31 25.10 -0.52
N PRO A 135 -4.64 24.77 -0.49
CA PRO A 135 -5.22 23.75 -1.36
C PRO A 135 -5.49 24.28 -2.77
N VAL A 136 -5.04 23.53 -3.78
CA VAL A 136 -5.40 23.67 -5.19
C VAL A 136 -6.29 22.51 -5.56
N ARG A 137 -7.57 22.79 -5.90
CA ARG A 137 -8.51 21.75 -6.28
C ARG A 137 -8.31 21.32 -7.72
N LEU A 138 -8.28 20.01 -7.95
CA LEU A 138 -8.15 19.42 -9.28
C LEU A 138 -9.48 18.86 -9.77
N GLU A 139 -9.60 18.64 -11.09
CA GLU A 139 -10.73 17.92 -11.67
C GLU A 139 -10.73 16.46 -11.17
N HIS A 140 -11.89 15.87 -10.91
CA HIS A 140 -11.98 14.52 -10.32
C HIS A 140 -13.23 13.77 -10.78
N GLU A 141 -13.22 12.46 -10.60
CA GLU A 141 -14.39 11.58 -10.66
C GLU A 141 -15.06 11.47 -9.27
N PRO A 142 -16.35 11.05 -9.18
CA PRO A 142 -16.94 10.66 -7.90
C PRO A 142 -16.15 9.54 -7.23
N THR A 143 -16.36 9.37 -5.93
CA THR A 143 -15.82 8.26 -5.13
C THR A 143 -14.28 8.13 -5.17
N VAL A 144 -13.53 9.25 -5.26
CA VAL A 144 -12.07 9.24 -5.07
C VAL A 144 -11.72 8.42 -3.84
N HIS A 145 -10.75 7.48 -3.97
CA HIS A 145 -10.47 6.52 -2.90
C HIS A 145 -8.99 6.32 -2.62
N ARG A 146 -8.14 6.18 -3.64
CA ARG A 146 -6.68 6.01 -3.47
C ARG A 146 -5.93 6.83 -4.50
N MET A 147 -4.71 7.25 -4.14
CA MET A 147 -3.82 7.96 -5.04
C MET A 147 -2.36 7.69 -4.70
N HIS A 148 -1.50 7.76 -5.70
CA HIS A 148 -0.05 7.66 -5.57
C HIS A 148 0.65 8.51 -6.63
N TRP A 149 1.81 9.04 -6.29
CA TRP A 149 2.75 9.61 -7.26
C TRP A 149 3.45 8.49 -8.02
N VAL A 150 3.59 8.65 -9.32
CA VAL A 150 4.26 7.70 -10.20
C VAL A 150 5.25 8.42 -11.11
N VAL A 151 6.39 7.79 -11.40
CA VAL A 151 7.34 8.29 -12.39
C VAL A 151 6.77 8.02 -13.79
N ALA A 152 6.70 9.08 -14.61
CA ALA A 152 6.19 9.01 -15.97
C ALA A 152 7.26 8.56 -16.98
N THR A 153 6.85 8.09 -18.18
CA THR A 153 7.70 7.53 -19.24
C THR A 153 8.87 8.41 -19.66
N ARG A 154 8.76 9.73 -19.51
CA ARG A 154 9.83 10.68 -19.93
C ARG A 154 10.50 11.37 -18.75
N GLY A 155 10.39 10.77 -17.57
CA GLY A 155 10.72 11.41 -16.31
C GLY A 155 9.65 12.41 -15.87
N GLY A 156 9.79 12.98 -14.67
CA GLY A 156 8.77 13.78 -14.01
C GLY A 156 7.72 12.90 -13.33
N TRP A 157 6.73 13.56 -12.74
CA TRP A 157 5.76 12.90 -11.88
C TRP A 157 4.34 13.05 -12.41
N GLU A 158 3.55 12.01 -12.20
CA GLU A 158 2.10 12.00 -12.40
C GLU A 158 1.41 11.55 -11.12
N LEU A 159 0.30 12.18 -10.77
CA LEU A 159 -0.57 11.72 -9.71
C LEU A 159 -1.61 10.75 -10.30
N VAL A 160 -1.49 9.47 -9.98
CA VAL A 160 -2.53 8.50 -10.35
C VAL A 160 -3.61 8.51 -9.28
N VAL A 161 -4.86 8.75 -9.69
CA VAL A 161 -6.03 8.79 -8.82
C VAL A 161 -7.01 7.70 -9.23
N LYS A 162 -7.39 6.88 -8.24
CA LYS A 162 -8.27 5.72 -8.41
C LYS A 162 -9.56 5.90 -7.62
N PRO A 163 -10.71 6.12 -8.29
CA PRO A 163 -12.02 6.07 -7.65
C PRO A 163 -12.38 4.63 -7.24
N LEU A 164 -13.19 4.47 -6.19
CA LEU A 164 -13.70 3.17 -5.78
C LEU A 164 -14.67 2.59 -6.82
N HIS A 165 -15.56 3.42 -7.35
CA HIS A 165 -16.61 3.05 -8.30
C HIS A 165 -16.58 3.92 -9.55
N GLY A 166 -17.09 3.39 -10.66
CA GLY A 166 -17.36 4.14 -11.85
C GLY A 166 -18.64 5.01 -11.73
N ARG A 167 -18.77 5.97 -12.61
CA ARG A 167 -19.89 6.92 -12.61
C ARG A 167 -21.22 6.20 -12.86
N GLY A 168 -22.18 6.35 -11.94
CA GLY A 168 -23.47 5.67 -12.00
C GLY A 168 -23.45 4.20 -11.60
N ASN A 169 -22.32 3.69 -11.13
CA ASN A 169 -22.19 2.31 -10.63
C ASN A 169 -23.11 2.09 -9.42
N LYS A 170 -23.78 0.94 -9.39
CA LYS A 170 -24.64 0.49 -8.27
C LYS A 170 -24.32 -0.97 -7.95
N ASN A 171 -24.12 -1.28 -6.66
CA ASN A 171 -23.81 -2.64 -6.20
C ASN A 171 -22.62 -3.29 -6.93
N ASN A 172 -21.60 -2.51 -7.22
CA ASN A 172 -20.42 -2.93 -7.99
C ASN A 172 -20.74 -3.40 -9.43
N GLU A 173 -21.78 -2.82 -10.04
CA GLU A 173 -22.24 -3.07 -11.41
C GLU A 173 -22.42 -1.77 -12.17
N GLY A 174 -22.31 -1.78 -13.49
CA GLY A 174 -22.50 -0.61 -14.36
C GLY A 174 -21.18 -0.12 -14.96
N ALA A 175 -20.91 1.19 -14.96
CA ALA A 175 -19.66 1.73 -15.47
C ALA A 175 -18.48 1.37 -14.58
N GLY A 176 -17.34 1.09 -15.19
CA GLY A 176 -16.09 0.87 -14.48
C GLY A 176 -15.49 2.17 -13.93
N SER A 177 -14.61 2.02 -12.96
CA SER A 177 -13.87 3.12 -12.32
C SER A 177 -12.88 3.75 -13.30
N ARG A 178 -12.99 5.06 -13.54
CA ARG A 178 -12.06 5.79 -14.40
C ARG A 178 -10.83 6.21 -13.59
N VAL A 179 -9.75 5.50 -13.77
CA VAL A 179 -8.44 5.81 -13.19
C VAL A 179 -7.71 6.78 -14.09
N TYR A 180 -7.27 7.91 -13.55
CA TYR A 180 -6.54 8.92 -14.31
C TYR A 180 -5.14 9.17 -13.73
N ALA A 181 -4.17 9.39 -14.62
CA ALA A 181 -2.87 9.94 -14.33
C ALA A 181 -2.88 11.44 -14.65
N TYR A 182 -2.55 12.27 -13.68
CA TYR A 182 -2.52 13.73 -13.79
C TYR A 182 -1.05 14.17 -13.86
N ALA A 183 -0.64 14.75 -14.98
CA ALA A 183 0.72 15.27 -15.13
C ALA A 183 0.90 16.52 -14.26
N LEU A 184 1.96 16.52 -13.44
CA LEU A 184 2.32 17.66 -12.61
C LEU A 184 2.76 18.83 -13.51
N PRO A 185 2.06 19.98 -13.48
CA PRO A 185 2.50 21.15 -14.25
C PRO A 185 3.65 21.88 -13.53
N PRO A 186 4.44 22.70 -14.24
CA PRO A 186 5.52 23.49 -13.63
C PRO A 186 5.05 24.44 -12.52
N ASP A 187 3.84 25.01 -12.64
CA ASP A 187 3.14 25.67 -11.54
C ASP A 187 1.91 24.84 -11.18
N PRO A 188 1.84 24.27 -9.96
CA PRO A 188 0.71 23.47 -9.53
C PRO A 188 -0.65 24.21 -9.52
N ARG A 189 -0.67 25.53 -9.60
CA ARG A 189 -1.88 26.35 -9.77
C ARG A 189 -2.38 26.39 -11.21
N GLY A 190 -1.52 25.98 -12.14
CA GLY A 190 -1.85 25.91 -13.56
C GLY A 190 -2.75 24.71 -13.90
N PRO A 191 -3.09 24.54 -15.19
CA PRO A 191 -3.93 23.44 -15.62
C PRO A 191 -3.20 22.09 -15.54
N TRP A 192 -3.81 21.11 -14.90
CA TRP A 192 -3.35 19.73 -14.88
C TRP A 192 -3.96 18.97 -16.05
N THR A 193 -3.11 18.37 -16.89
CA THR A 193 -3.56 17.44 -17.93
C THR A 193 -3.71 16.06 -17.36
N ARG A 194 -4.73 15.30 -17.82
CA ARG A 194 -4.93 13.93 -17.34
C ARG A 194 -5.05 12.94 -18.48
N THR A 195 -4.50 11.75 -18.28
CA THR A 195 -4.55 10.62 -19.20
C THR A 195 -5.31 9.46 -18.55
N LEU A 196 -6.21 8.82 -19.30
CA LEU A 196 -6.94 7.66 -18.82
C LEU A 196 -5.99 6.46 -18.71
N VAL A 197 -5.92 5.87 -17.52
CA VAL A 197 -5.18 4.62 -17.24
C VAL A 197 -6.08 3.40 -17.53
N SER A 198 -7.29 3.40 -16.95
CA SER A 198 -8.28 2.35 -17.16
C SER A 198 -9.69 2.82 -16.80
N ASP A 199 -10.72 2.11 -17.30
CA ASP A 199 -12.13 2.40 -17.03
C ASP A 199 -13.02 1.14 -16.98
N PHE A 200 -12.41 -0.04 -16.82
CA PHE A 200 -13.16 -1.31 -16.93
C PHE A 200 -13.33 -2.04 -15.59
N THR A 201 -12.63 -1.64 -14.52
CA THR A 201 -12.71 -2.31 -13.21
C THR A 201 -13.82 -1.72 -12.34
N HIS A 202 -14.53 -2.58 -11.60
CA HIS A 202 -15.56 -2.20 -10.64
C HIS A 202 -15.06 -2.48 -9.21
N ALA A 203 -15.58 -1.78 -8.18
CA ALA A 203 -15.13 -1.92 -6.80
C ALA A 203 -13.60 -1.99 -6.68
N SER A 204 -12.95 -0.92 -7.11
CA SER A 204 -11.51 -0.83 -7.35
C SER A 204 -10.82 -0.20 -6.12
N HIS A 205 -10.34 -1.04 -5.15
CA HIS A 205 -9.96 -0.55 -3.82
C HIS A 205 -8.58 0.11 -3.79
N ASN A 206 -7.50 -0.64 -3.94
CA ASN A 206 -6.15 -0.10 -3.81
C ASN A 206 -5.26 -0.48 -5.01
N PHE A 207 -4.11 0.19 -5.08
CA PHE A 207 -3.06 -0.10 -6.06
C PHE A 207 -1.69 0.25 -5.49
N GLN A 208 -0.64 -0.23 -6.14
CA GLN A 208 0.75 0.05 -5.79
C GLN A 208 1.51 0.45 -7.04
N PRO A 209 2.17 1.64 -7.07
CA PRO A 209 3.24 1.92 -8.01
C PRO A 209 4.42 0.99 -7.78
N ILE A 210 5.04 0.52 -8.86
CA ILE A 210 6.15 -0.43 -8.80
C ILE A 210 7.04 -0.25 -10.02
N ASN A 211 8.36 -0.31 -9.81
CA ASN A 211 9.29 -0.55 -10.91
C ASN A 211 9.31 -2.06 -11.19
N TRP A 212 8.58 -2.48 -12.23
CA TRP A 212 8.40 -3.89 -12.52
C TRP A 212 9.54 -4.51 -13.30
N ASP A 213 10.11 -3.78 -14.23
CA ASP A 213 11.07 -4.30 -15.23
C ASP A 213 12.45 -3.65 -15.16
N GLY A 214 12.66 -2.69 -14.27
CA GLY A 214 13.95 -2.05 -13.98
C GLY A 214 14.21 -0.78 -14.80
N ASP A 215 13.26 -0.35 -15.62
CA ASP A 215 13.33 0.97 -16.23
C ASP A 215 12.94 2.09 -15.25
N PRO A 216 13.12 3.38 -15.57
CA PRO A 216 12.80 4.46 -14.64
C PRO A 216 11.31 4.70 -14.41
N GLU A 217 10.41 4.28 -15.31
CA GLU A 217 8.98 4.54 -15.14
C GLU A 217 8.33 3.54 -14.16
N HIS A 218 7.21 3.95 -13.58
CA HIS A 218 6.46 3.05 -12.70
C HIS A 218 5.30 2.41 -13.44
N GLU A 219 5.18 1.09 -13.25
CA GLU A 219 3.98 0.31 -13.49
C GLU A 219 3.06 0.36 -12.26
N LEU A 220 1.85 -0.18 -12.41
CA LEU A 220 0.88 -0.28 -11.33
C LEU A 220 0.45 -1.73 -11.14
N LEU A 221 0.37 -2.15 -9.88
CA LEU A 221 -0.39 -3.33 -9.47
C LEU A 221 -1.71 -2.85 -8.87
N ALA A 222 -2.84 -3.38 -9.33
CA ALA A 222 -4.14 -2.92 -8.88
C ALA A 222 -5.11 -4.06 -8.61
N GLY A 223 -5.77 -4.00 -7.44
CA GLY A 223 -6.85 -4.90 -7.06
C GLY A 223 -8.21 -4.34 -7.43
N ALA A 224 -9.13 -5.19 -7.89
CA ALA A 224 -10.50 -4.86 -8.22
C ALA A 224 -11.44 -6.08 -8.11
N LYS A 225 -12.75 -5.88 -8.31
CA LYS A 225 -13.76 -6.97 -8.35
C LYS A 225 -13.41 -8.03 -9.38
N GLU A 226 -12.84 -7.65 -10.53
CA GLU A 226 -12.48 -8.52 -11.63
C GLU A 226 -11.18 -9.29 -11.40
N GLY A 227 -10.43 -8.94 -10.38
CA GLY A 227 -9.17 -9.58 -10.05
C GLY A 227 -8.01 -8.66 -9.78
N LEU A 228 -6.82 -9.20 -9.96
CA LEU A 228 -5.54 -8.53 -9.81
C LEU A 228 -4.96 -8.22 -11.19
N PHE A 229 -4.54 -6.97 -11.39
CA PHE A 229 -4.01 -6.49 -12.66
C PHE A 229 -2.65 -5.82 -12.50
N TRP A 230 -1.80 -6.04 -13.48
CA TRP A 230 -0.64 -5.24 -13.79
C TRP A 230 -0.99 -4.23 -14.89
N PHE A 231 -0.58 -2.98 -14.74
CA PHE A 231 -0.67 -1.95 -15.76
C PHE A 231 0.72 -1.40 -16.04
N GLY A 232 1.09 -1.28 -17.29
CA GLY A 232 2.31 -0.63 -17.75
C GLY A 232 2.07 0.11 -19.04
N ARG A 233 3.07 0.84 -19.51
CA ARG A 233 2.98 1.60 -20.76
C ARG A 233 3.67 0.88 -21.91
N SER A 234 3.12 1.05 -23.09
CA SER A 234 3.72 0.63 -24.35
C SER A 234 3.47 1.71 -25.38
N SER A 235 4.54 2.30 -25.91
CA SER A 235 4.47 3.44 -26.85
C SER A 235 3.62 4.60 -26.30
N GLY A 236 3.73 4.88 -24.99
CA GLY A 236 3.03 5.96 -24.28
C GLY A 236 1.57 5.66 -23.92
N ALA A 237 1.01 4.52 -24.31
CA ALA A 237 -0.35 4.11 -23.97
C ALA A 237 -0.36 3.06 -22.86
N TRP A 238 -1.28 3.20 -21.90
CA TRP A 238 -1.48 2.22 -20.84
C TRP A 238 -1.99 0.89 -21.40
N ARG A 239 -1.42 -0.20 -20.91
CA ARG A 239 -1.80 -1.59 -21.20
C ARG A 239 -1.97 -2.31 -19.88
N HIS A 240 -2.76 -3.37 -19.87
CA HIS A 240 -2.94 -4.18 -18.67
C HIS A 240 -2.79 -5.67 -18.97
N ARG A 241 -2.49 -6.41 -17.90
CA ARG A 241 -2.49 -7.87 -17.87
C ARG A 241 -3.16 -8.33 -16.58
N GLN A 242 -4.11 -9.23 -16.69
CA GLN A 242 -4.72 -9.90 -15.54
C GLN A 242 -3.75 -10.93 -14.95
N LEU A 243 -3.55 -10.88 -13.63
CA LEU A 243 -2.67 -11.78 -12.88
C LEU A 243 -3.48 -12.78 -12.03
N SER A 244 -4.71 -12.40 -11.64
CA SER A 244 -5.65 -13.25 -10.91
C SER A 244 -7.08 -12.85 -11.28
N ASP A 245 -8.03 -13.80 -11.19
CA ASP A 245 -9.47 -13.58 -11.32
C ASP A 245 -10.19 -13.46 -9.97
N GLN A 246 -9.44 -13.50 -8.86
CA GLN A 246 -10.02 -13.36 -7.53
C GLN A 246 -10.26 -11.88 -7.22
N TRP A 247 -11.46 -11.55 -6.74
CA TRP A 247 -11.76 -10.20 -6.27
C TRP A 247 -10.73 -9.76 -5.22
N THR A 248 -9.93 -8.76 -5.55
CA THR A 248 -8.79 -8.30 -4.74
C THR A 248 -9.02 -6.88 -4.27
N GLY A 249 -8.84 -6.63 -2.95
CA GLY A 249 -8.89 -5.30 -2.36
C GLY A 249 -7.52 -4.64 -2.28
N GLU A 250 -6.56 -5.29 -1.63
CA GLU A 250 -5.20 -4.82 -1.42
C GLU A 250 -4.21 -5.65 -2.22
N VAL A 251 -3.11 -5.02 -2.64
CA VAL A 251 -1.98 -5.72 -3.28
C VAL A 251 -0.65 -5.07 -2.96
N ARG A 252 0.37 -5.89 -2.68
CA ARG A 252 1.78 -5.49 -2.54
C ARG A 252 2.68 -6.55 -3.17
N ASP A 253 3.79 -6.11 -3.79
CA ASP A 253 4.81 -7.04 -4.28
C ASP A 253 5.89 -7.31 -3.24
N GLY A 254 6.58 -8.45 -3.40
CA GLY A 254 7.70 -8.84 -2.56
C GLY A 254 8.56 -9.92 -3.19
N ARG A 255 9.58 -10.32 -2.45
CA ARG A 255 10.57 -11.33 -2.85
C ARG A 255 10.58 -12.50 -1.86
N LEU A 256 10.42 -13.71 -2.41
CA LEU A 256 10.61 -14.96 -1.70
C LEU A 256 12.11 -15.23 -1.45
N PRO A 257 12.48 -16.16 -0.56
CA PRO A 257 13.84 -16.66 -0.49
C PRO A 257 14.36 -17.05 -1.88
N GLY A 258 15.52 -16.50 -2.26
CA GLY A 258 16.07 -16.67 -3.62
C GLY A 258 15.60 -15.64 -4.64
N GLY A 259 14.83 -14.60 -4.23
CA GLY A 259 14.52 -13.42 -5.03
C GLY A 259 13.32 -13.54 -5.98
N LYS A 260 12.63 -14.67 -5.99
CA LYS A 260 11.43 -14.86 -6.82
C LYS A 260 10.32 -13.92 -6.37
N ARG A 261 9.66 -13.24 -7.34
CA ARG A 261 8.58 -12.30 -7.03
C ARG A 261 7.31 -13.01 -6.55
N PHE A 262 6.65 -12.42 -5.58
CA PHE A 262 5.28 -12.75 -5.22
C PHE A 262 4.44 -11.48 -5.03
N LEU A 263 3.12 -11.62 -5.01
CA LEU A 263 2.18 -10.55 -4.71
C LEU A 263 1.34 -10.98 -3.52
N ALA A 264 1.24 -10.14 -2.49
CA ALA A 264 0.38 -10.37 -1.33
C ALA A 264 -0.91 -9.58 -1.46
N THR A 265 -2.04 -10.18 -1.06
CA THR A 265 -3.37 -9.59 -1.23
C THR A 265 -4.26 -9.72 0.00
N ILE A 266 -5.33 -8.91 0.03
CA ILE A 266 -6.56 -9.13 0.82
C ILE A 266 -7.72 -9.36 -0.15
N GLU A 267 -8.53 -10.40 0.12
CA GLU A 267 -9.60 -10.88 -0.76
C GLU A 267 -10.87 -11.24 0.02
N PRO A 268 -12.05 -10.90 -0.54
CA PRO A 268 -12.29 -9.81 -1.47
C PRO A 268 -11.97 -8.44 -0.82
N MET A 269 -12.35 -7.33 -1.43
CA MET A 269 -12.24 -6.01 -0.80
C MET A 269 -12.88 -6.02 0.61
N HIS A 270 -12.12 -5.63 1.65
CA HIS A 270 -12.48 -5.73 3.06
C HIS A 270 -12.81 -7.18 3.50
N GLY A 271 -12.21 -8.16 2.84
CA GLY A 271 -12.54 -9.58 3.05
C GLY A 271 -11.83 -10.23 4.21
N GLY A 272 -12.06 -11.53 4.31
CA GLY A 272 -11.51 -12.38 5.37
C GLY A 272 -10.24 -13.12 4.99
N VAL A 273 -9.75 -12.97 3.75
CA VAL A 273 -8.67 -13.78 3.20
C VAL A 273 -7.44 -12.95 2.91
N SER A 274 -6.27 -13.44 3.27
CA SER A 274 -4.99 -13.01 2.70
C SER A 274 -4.38 -14.15 1.88
N ALA A 275 -3.82 -13.82 0.73
CA ALA A 275 -3.21 -14.78 -0.18
C ALA A 275 -1.90 -14.24 -0.77
N ALA A 276 -1.04 -15.15 -1.21
CA ALA A 276 0.16 -14.86 -1.98
C ALA A 276 0.03 -15.45 -3.39
N TYR A 277 0.44 -14.68 -4.40
CA TYR A 277 0.53 -15.11 -5.79
C TYR A 277 1.98 -15.14 -6.21
N THR A 278 2.47 -16.28 -6.63
CA THR A 278 3.89 -16.44 -6.99
C THR A 278 4.07 -16.30 -8.50
N ASP A 279 5.08 -15.52 -8.92
CA ASP A 279 5.40 -15.36 -10.34
C ASP A 279 5.71 -16.73 -10.98
N PRO A 280 4.94 -17.17 -11.98
CA PRO A 280 5.20 -18.43 -12.67
C PRO A 280 6.40 -18.37 -13.62
N GLY A 281 7.06 -17.20 -13.78
CA GLY A 281 8.14 -16.98 -14.74
C GLY A 281 7.67 -16.95 -16.20
N THR A 282 6.35 -16.84 -16.44
CA THR A 282 5.76 -16.76 -17.77
C THR A 282 4.92 -15.49 -17.93
N ARG A 283 4.85 -14.96 -19.17
CA ARG A 283 4.02 -13.78 -19.45
C ARG A 283 2.55 -14.12 -19.68
N ARG A 284 2.16 -15.39 -19.65
CA ARG A 284 0.80 -15.84 -19.94
C ARG A 284 0.20 -16.59 -18.75
N GLY A 285 -1.12 -16.49 -18.61
CA GLY A 285 -1.90 -17.17 -17.58
C GLY A 285 -1.94 -16.42 -16.24
N LEU A 286 -2.81 -16.89 -15.37
CA LEU A 286 -2.97 -16.40 -14.00
C LEU A 286 -1.84 -16.95 -13.13
N TRP A 287 -1.51 -16.22 -12.07
CA TRP A 287 -0.46 -16.62 -11.15
C TRP A 287 -0.96 -17.67 -10.15
N PRO A 288 -0.12 -18.68 -9.81
CA PRO A 288 -0.44 -19.63 -8.74
C PRO A 288 -0.70 -18.92 -7.42
N ARG A 289 -1.79 -19.29 -6.75
CA ARG A 289 -2.28 -18.71 -5.51
C ARG A 289 -2.02 -19.64 -4.31
N THR A 290 -1.46 -19.10 -3.24
CA THR A 290 -1.30 -19.76 -1.93
C THR A 290 -2.12 -19.01 -0.89
N LEU A 291 -2.98 -19.71 -0.15
CA LEU A 291 -3.73 -19.14 0.96
C LEU A 291 -2.79 -18.88 2.15
N LEU A 292 -2.76 -17.66 2.68
CA LEU A 292 -2.03 -17.31 3.90
C LEU A 292 -2.92 -17.33 5.13
N ASP A 293 -4.14 -16.78 5.02
CA ASP A 293 -5.12 -16.68 6.10
C ASP A 293 -6.55 -16.58 5.55
N ASP A 294 -7.52 -17.17 6.22
CA ASP A 294 -8.97 -17.08 5.93
C ASP A 294 -9.79 -16.64 7.13
N THR A 295 -9.12 -16.12 8.18
CA THR A 295 -9.75 -15.79 9.46
C THR A 295 -9.81 -14.29 9.75
N LEU A 296 -9.38 -13.44 8.82
CA LEU A 296 -9.46 -11.99 8.96
C LEU A 296 -10.93 -11.55 9.10
N LYS A 297 -11.14 -10.42 9.75
CA LYS A 297 -12.45 -9.78 9.85
C LYS A 297 -12.33 -8.33 9.41
N ASP A 298 -12.83 -8.04 8.22
CA ASP A 298 -12.68 -6.73 7.58
C ASP A 298 -11.18 -6.39 7.37
N GLY A 299 -10.45 -7.25 6.64
CA GLY A 299 -9.05 -7.05 6.26
C GLY A 299 -8.89 -5.78 5.44
N HIS A 300 -7.89 -4.94 5.76
CA HIS A 300 -7.87 -3.59 5.17
C HIS A 300 -6.49 -3.08 4.76
N ALA A 301 -5.41 -3.61 5.32
CA ALA A 301 -4.07 -3.15 4.99
C ALA A 301 -3.09 -4.32 4.80
N VAL A 302 -2.23 -4.19 3.79
CA VAL A 302 -1.11 -5.11 3.51
C VAL A 302 0.16 -4.29 3.32
N VAL A 303 1.23 -4.72 3.93
CA VAL A 303 2.59 -4.20 3.75
C VAL A 303 3.55 -5.36 3.55
N VAL A 304 4.53 -5.18 2.68
CA VAL A 304 5.55 -6.19 2.39
C VAL A 304 6.93 -5.54 2.51
N ALA A 305 7.80 -6.12 3.34
CA ALA A 305 9.18 -5.69 3.53
C ALA A 305 10.01 -6.82 4.17
N ASP A 306 11.34 -6.70 4.12
CA ASP A 306 12.25 -7.62 4.84
C ASP A 306 12.38 -7.21 6.31
N PHE A 307 11.30 -7.45 7.10
CA PHE A 307 11.27 -7.15 8.54
C PHE A 307 12.27 -7.96 9.35
N LEU A 308 12.65 -9.12 8.86
CA LEU A 308 13.55 -10.04 9.57
C LEU A 308 15.01 -9.94 9.12
N GLY A 309 15.33 -9.13 8.09
CA GLY A 309 16.69 -8.98 7.55
C GLY A 309 17.26 -10.25 6.99
N VAL A 310 16.43 -11.11 6.42
CA VAL A 310 16.84 -12.43 5.90
C VAL A 310 16.99 -12.46 4.38
N GLY A 311 16.89 -11.29 3.73
CA GLY A 311 17.01 -11.18 2.26
C GLY A 311 15.77 -11.69 1.51
N SER A 312 14.65 -11.82 2.21
CA SER A 312 13.33 -12.12 1.64
C SER A 312 12.26 -11.37 2.42
N ASP A 313 11.18 -11.01 1.75
CA ASP A 313 10.15 -10.17 2.32
C ASP A 313 9.13 -10.99 3.12
N GLN A 314 8.60 -10.37 4.18
CA GLN A 314 7.47 -10.85 4.93
C GLN A 314 6.24 -10.01 4.61
N VAL A 315 5.06 -10.56 4.82
CA VAL A 315 3.77 -9.92 4.60
C VAL A 315 3.13 -9.57 5.92
N ALA A 316 3.00 -8.28 6.22
CA ALA A 316 2.19 -7.80 7.34
C ALA A 316 0.78 -7.50 6.86
N VAL A 317 -0.22 -8.05 7.56
CA VAL A 317 -1.65 -7.90 7.24
C VAL A 317 -2.38 -7.33 8.44
N GLY A 318 -3.11 -6.23 8.23
CA GLY A 318 -3.95 -5.57 9.23
C GLY A 318 -5.45 -5.75 8.94
N TRP A 319 -6.24 -5.93 9.99
CA TRP A 319 -7.70 -5.98 9.90
C TRP A 319 -8.33 -5.15 11.01
N ARG A 320 -9.58 -4.69 10.81
CA ARG A 320 -10.16 -3.63 11.63
C ARG A 320 -11.47 -3.98 12.35
N ALA A 321 -12.18 -5.02 11.97
CA ALA A 321 -13.48 -5.28 12.58
C ALA A 321 -13.38 -5.62 14.06
N LEU A 322 -14.04 -4.81 14.89
CA LEU A 322 -14.37 -5.09 16.28
C LEU A 322 -15.70 -5.83 16.30
N ASN A 323 -15.68 -7.12 16.52
CA ASN A 323 -16.90 -7.90 16.64
C ASN A 323 -16.79 -8.93 17.78
N PRO A 324 -17.93 -9.49 18.29
CA PRO A 324 -17.91 -10.47 19.37
C PRO A 324 -17.14 -11.76 19.06
N ARG A 325 -16.80 -12.01 17.80
CA ARG A 325 -16.16 -13.24 17.32
C ARG A 325 -14.68 -13.08 16.97
N GLY A 326 -14.10 -11.90 17.17
CA GLY A 326 -12.69 -11.66 16.88
C GLY A 326 -12.26 -10.23 17.14
N ALA A 327 -11.07 -10.08 17.68
CA ALA A 327 -10.43 -8.79 17.84
C ALA A 327 -9.73 -8.39 16.53
N PRO A 328 -9.57 -7.08 16.25
CA PRO A 328 -8.69 -6.62 15.19
C PRO A 328 -7.22 -6.89 15.53
N GLY A 329 -6.31 -6.67 14.60
CA GLY A 329 -4.88 -6.82 14.87
C GLY A 329 -4.01 -6.80 13.62
N VAL A 330 -2.77 -7.23 13.81
CA VAL A 330 -1.75 -7.36 12.77
C VAL A 330 -1.10 -8.72 12.83
N ARG A 331 -0.94 -9.37 11.67
CA ARG A 331 -0.22 -10.63 11.48
C ARG A 331 0.93 -10.45 10.52
N LEU A 332 2.02 -11.18 10.79
CA LEU A 332 3.15 -11.31 9.91
C LEU A 332 3.20 -12.73 9.34
N PHE A 333 3.37 -12.84 8.01
CA PHE A 333 3.58 -14.10 7.32
C PHE A 333 5.00 -14.11 6.76
N THR A 334 5.79 -15.09 7.18
CA THR A 334 7.19 -15.30 6.78
C THR A 334 7.26 -16.45 5.80
N PRO A 335 7.76 -16.27 4.55
CA PRO A 335 7.93 -17.38 3.62
C PRO A 335 9.00 -18.33 4.11
N LEU A 336 8.76 -19.65 4.03
CA LEU A 336 9.66 -20.70 4.49
C LEU A 336 10.38 -21.41 3.33
N ASP A 337 9.98 -21.17 2.10
CA ASP A 337 10.57 -21.75 0.90
C ASP A 337 10.60 -20.77 -0.28
N ALA A 338 11.46 -21.06 -1.25
CA ALA A 338 11.65 -20.25 -2.45
C ALA A 338 10.50 -20.33 -3.47
N GLN A 339 9.52 -21.19 -3.26
CA GLN A 339 8.35 -21.38 -4.12
C GLN A 339 7.11 -20.65 -3.60
N GLY A 340 7.12 -20.20 -2.32
CA GLY A 340 6.00 -19.57 -1.67
C GLY A 340 4.85 -20.52 -1.33
N GLY A 341 5.19 -21.82 -1.16
CA GLY A 341 4.24 -22.86 -0.79
C GLY A 341 4.01 -22.97 0.72
N ALA A 342 5.00 -22.61 1.53
CA ALA A 342 4.94 -22.70 2.99
C ALA A 342 5.24 -21.36 3.65
N TRP A 343 4.40 -20.99 4.63
CA TRP A 343 4.50 -19.72 5.36
C TRP A 343 4.32 -19.93 6.87
N ARG A 344 5.10 -19.21 7.66
CA ARG A 344 4.92 -19.12 9.11
C ARG A 344 4.07 -17.90 9.42
N ARG A 345 3.03 -18.08 10.22
CA ARG A 345 2.19 -17.00 10.75
C ARG A 345 2.64 -16.63 12.16
N THR A 346 2.75 -15.33 12.42
CA THR A 346 3.03 -14.76 13.75
C THR A 346 2.08 -13.59 14.00
N ASP A 347 1.39 -13.55 15.14
CA ASP A 347 0.54 -12.42 15.51
C ASP A 347 1.45 -11.33 16.13
N LEU A 348 1.41 -10.10 15.59
CA LEU A 348 2.25 -8.98 16.03
C LEU A 348 1.53 -8.06 17.01
N SER A 349 0.23 -7.86 16.84
CA SER A 349 -0.60 -6.98 17.67
C SER A 349 -1.99 -7.57 17.78
N GLY A 350 -2.68 -7.25 18.88
CA GLY A 350 -4.04 -7.66 19.19
C GLY A 350 -5.04 -6.51 19.04
N PRO A 351 -6.05 -6.43 19.94
CA PRO A 351 -7.19 -5.54 19.79
C PRO A 351 -6.88 -4.05 19.99
N GLU A 352 -5.66 -3.69 20.29
CA GLU A 352 -5.21 -2.32 20.54
C GLU A 352 -5.22 -1.44 19.29
N VAL A 353 -5.27 -2.05 18.10
CA VAL A 353 -5.33 -1.33 16.83
C VAL A 353 -6.24 -2.01 15.81
N ALA A 354 -7.31 -1.32 15.43
CA ALA A 354 -8.24 -1.72 14.36
C ALA A 354 -7.77 -1.10 13.05
N VAL A 355 -6.90 -1.80 12.33
CA VAL A 355 -6.08 -1.24 11.25
C VAL A 355 -6.90 -0.78 10.04
N GLU A 356 -6.93 0.51 9.77
CA GLU A 356 -7.52 1.13 8.58
C GLU A 356 -6.49 1.29 7.46
N ASP A 357 -5.27 1.74 7.78
CA ASP A 357 -4.15 1.82 6.84
C ASP A 357 -2.84 1.52 7.58
N MET A 358 -1.84 1.08 6.82
CA MET A 358 -0.54 0.67 7.36
C MET A 358 0.57 0.96 6.37
N ARG A 359 1.73 1.42 6.89
CA ARG A 359 2.95 1.63 6.12
C ARG A 359 4.15 1.04 6.85
N ALA A 360 5.21 0.74 6.11
CA ALA A 360 6.51 0.38 6.66
C ALA A 360 7.58 1.38 6.22
N ALA A 361 8.44 1.75 7.15
CA ALA A 361 9.67 2.50 6.91
C ALA A 361 10.61 2.33 8.11
N ASP A 362 11.89 2.52 7.89
CA ASP A 362 12.88 2.69 8.96
C ASP A 362 12.73 4.11 9.54
N LEU A 363 12.07 4.23 10.70
CA LEU A 363 11.75 5.52 11.32
C LEU A 363 12.83 6.01 12.28
N ASP A 364 13.65 5.12 12.84
CA ASP A 364 14.70 5.48 13.79
C ASP A 364 16.12 5.37 13.22
N GLY A 365 16.25 4.97 11.95
CA GLY A 365 17.52 4.94 11.23
C GLY A 365 18.41 3.75 11.57
N ASP A 366 17.84 2.67 12.13
CA ASP A 366 18.59 1.48 12.51
C ASP A 366 18.68 0.42 11.38
N GLY A 367 18.05 0.67 10.25
CA GLY A 367 18.04 -0.18 9.05
C GLY A 367 16.95 -1.24 9.05
N ASP A 368 16.07 -1.27 10.04
CA ASP A 368 14.98 -2.23 10.18
C ASP A 368 13.63 -1.56 9.88
N PRO A 369 12.78 -2.11 8.99
CA PRO A 369 11.49 -1.50 8.73
C PRO A 369 10.56 -1.59 9.96
N ASP A 370 10.06 -0.44 10.42
CA ASP A 370 8.99 -0.32 11.41
C ASP A 370 7.62 -0.36 10.72
N LEU A 371 6.55 -0.53 11.50
CA LEU A 371 5.18 -0.44 11.02
C LEU A 371 4.44 0.75 11.64
N VAL A 372 3.83 1.58 10.80
CA VAL A 372 2.91 2.65 11.20
C VAL A 372 1.48 2.20 10.93
N LEU A 373 0.62 2.25 11.94
CA LEU A 373 -0.74 1.73 11.95
C LEU A 373 -1.74 2.84 12.28
N ALA A 374 -2.68 3.13 11.39
CA ALA A 374 -3.82 3.98 11.68
C ALA A 374 -5.00 3.11 12.14
N GLY A 375 -5.51 3.36 13.33
CA GLY A 375 -6.58 2.58 13.96
C GLY A 375 -7.93 3.26 13.85
N ARG A 376 -8.85 2.71 13.03
CA ARG A 376 -10.17 3.29 12.78
C ARG A 376 -11.07 3.29 14.02
N GLN A 377 -11.43 2.13 14.55
CA GLN A 377 -12.32 2.01 15.71
C GLN A 377 -11.59 2.26 17.02
N THR A 378 -10.30 2.00 17.06
CA THR A 378 -9.43 2.25 18.22
C THR A 378 -8.96 3.70 18.32
N LYS A 379 -9.12 4.49 17.24
CA LYS A 379 -8.87 5.94 17.20
C LYS A 379 -7.47 6.33 17.60
N ASN A 380 -6.49 5.58 17.15
CA ASN A 380 -5.09 5.79 17.47
C ASN A 380 -4.19 5.74 16.22
N LEU A 381 -3.04 6.37 16.33
CA LEU A 381 -1.91 6.20 15.43
C LEU A 381 -0.79 5.54 16.24
N ARG A 382 -0.38 4.35 15.80
CA ARG A 382 0.56 3.48 16.53
C ARG A 382 1.75 3.15 15.66
N ILE A 383 2.92 3.12 16.27
CA ILE A 383 4.14 2.55 15.69
C ILE A 383 4.39 1.19 16.35
N LEU A 384 4.70 0.18 15.55
CA LEU A 384 5.36 -1.04 15.99
C LEU A 384 6.82 -0.93 15.57
N TRP A 385 7.67 -0.59 16.53
CA TRP A 385 9.12 -0.51 16.37
C TRP A 385 9.69 -1.90 16.19
N ASN A 386 10.42 -2.12 15.12
CA ASN A 386 11.11 -3.38 14.89
C ASN A 386 12.37 -3.44 15.77
N GLU A 387 12.42 -4.40 16.67
CA GLU A 387 13.55 -4.58 17.60
C GLU A 387 14.45 -5.75 17.17
N ARG A 388 14.65 -5.91 15.87
CA ARG A 388 15.58 -6.89 15.33
C ARG A 388 17.01 -6.57 15.81
N GLY A 389 17.66 -7.53 16.46
CA GLY A 389 19.04 -7.35 16.90
C GLY A 389 19.23 -6.58 18.22
N ARG A 390 18.16 -6.23 18.92
CA ARG A 390 18.18 -5.65 20.28
C ARG A 390 17.95 -6.69 21.36
#